data_4f088ec6f653f1a38a4a9aef48ecb35d
#
_entry.id   4f088ec6f653f1a38a4a9aef48ecb35d
#
_cell.length_a   1.000
_cell.length_b   1.000
_cell.length_c   1.000
_cell.angle_alpha   90.00
_cell.angle_beta   90.00
_cell.angle_gamma   90.00
#
_symmetry.space_group_name_H-M   'P 1'
#
loop_
_entity.id
_entity.type
_entity.pdbx_description
1 polymer ?
#
loop_
_entity_poly.entity_id
_entity_poly.type
_entity_poly.pdbx_seq_one_letter_code
_entity_poly.pdbx_strand_id
1 'polypeptide(L)'
;MRKNRIESIDFLRGLVMVLMALDHSRGYFFFGSFTSSLTDLSTATPMFFFTRVITHFCAPVFVLLTGVSAYLYGSKKNKNELSKFLFTRGIWLIFLEIIVNNFLWFFDPSFSMILLQVIWAIGFGMLFLSALVYQLVVVQHDKF
;
A
#
# COMPACT_ATOMS: atom_id res chain seq x y z
N MET A 1 -4.40 -14.60 26.88
CA MET A 1 -4.84 -13.19 26.80
C MET A 1 -5.13 -12.84 25.35
N ARG A 2 -6.39 -12.66 24.97
CA ARG A 2 -6.75 -12.17 23.63
C ARG A 2 -6.18 -10.74 23.51
N LYS A 3 -5.18 -10.57 22.66
CA LYS A 3 -4.72 -9.25 22.22
C LYS A 3 -5.95 -8.52 21.68
N ASN A 4 -6.26 -7.33 22.19
CA ASN A 4 -7.36 -6.51 21.70
C ASN A 4 -7.12 -6.21 20.22
N ARG A 5 -7.56 -7.10 19.36
CA ARG A 5 -7.63 -6.90 17.92
C ARG A 5 -8.84 -6.00 17.65
N ILE A 6 -8.65 -5.00 16.85
CA ILE A 6 -9.76 -4.17 16.38
C ILE A 6 -10.31 -4.85 15.15
N GLU A 7 -11.33 -5.70 15.37
CA GLU A 7 -11.92 -6.56 14.34
C GLU A 7 -12.40 -5.76 13.11
N SER A 8 -12.89 -4.53 13.33
CA SER A 8 -13.31 -3.63 12.24
C SER A 8 -12.18 -3.27 11.28
N ILE A 9 -10.95 -3.09 11.77
CA ILE A 9 -9.77 -2.79 10.93
C ILE A 9 -9.39 -4.03 10.12
N ASP A 10 -9.39 -5.20 10.74
CA ASP A 10 -9.05 -6.45 10.07
C ASP A 10 -10.11 -6.81 9.01
N PHE A 11 -11.39 -6.57 9.31
CA PHE A 11 -12.48 -6.73 8.35
C PHE A 11 -12.33 -5.80 7.14
N LEU A 12 -12.08 -4.51 7.39
CA LEU A 12 -11.91 -3.52 6.32
C LEU A 12 -10.71 -3.86 5.43
N ARG A 13 -9.60 -4.32 6.00
CA ARG A 13 -8.43 -4.81 5.24
C ARG A 13 -8.80 -5.97 4.35
N GLY A 14 -9.50 -6.96 4.89
CA GLY A 14 -9.95 -8.13 4.13
C GLY A 14 -10.85 -7.73 2.96
N LEU A 15 -11.81 -6.84 3.19
CA LEU A 15 -12.71 -6.34 2.15
C LEU A 15 -11.94 -5.64 1.02
N VAL A 16 -11.03 -4.74 1.38
CA VAL A 16 -10.24 -3.98 0.39
C VAL A 16 -9.29 -4.90 -0.38
N MET A 17 -8.72 -5.95 0.26
CA MET A 17 -7.91 -6.96 -0.43
C MET A 17 -8.72 -7.74 -1.47
N VAL A 18 -9.96 -8.12 -1.16
CA VAL A 18 -10.84 -8.81 -2.12
C VAL A 18 -11.16 -7.91 -3.31
N LEU A 19 -11.52 -6.63 -3.06
CA LEU A 19 -11.79 -5.67 -4.12
C LEU A 19 -10.56 -5.45 -5.03
N MET A 20 -9.37 -5.40 -4.43
CA MET A 20 -8.12 -5.24 -5.18
C MET A 20 -7.78 -6.48 -6.02
N ALA A 21 -8.02 -7.67 -5.47
CA ALA A 21 -7.85 -8.92 -6.22
C ALA A 21 -8.78 -8.98 -7.44
N LEU A 22 -10.02 -8.51 -7.32
CA LEU A 22 -10.97 -8.42 -8.44
C LEU A 22 -10.48 -7.42 -9.50
N ASP A 23 -9.92 -6.27 -9.10
CA ASP A 23 -9.37 -5.29 -10.05
C ASP A 23 -8.16 -5.85 -10.81
N HIS A 24 -7.26 -6.51 -10.12
CA HIS A 24 -6.10 -7.15 -10.74
C HIS A 24 -6.50 -8.30 -11.67
N SER A 25 -7.44 -9.15 -11.26
CA SER A 25 -7.97 -10.23 -12.11
C SER A 25 -8.55 -9.67 -13.40
N ARG A 26 -9.29 -8.57 -13.32
CA ARG A 26 -9.79 -7.88 -14.49
C ARG A 26 -8.67 -7.37 -15.40
N GLY A 27 -7.60 -6.80 -14.83
CA GLY A 27 -6.43 -6.33 -15.57
C GLY A 27 -5.76 -7.45 -16.37
N TYR A 28 -5.70 -8.66 -15.81
CA TYR A 28 -5.09 -9.82 -16.48
C TYR A 28 -5.98 -10.46 -17.56
N PHE A 29 -7.28 -10.58 -17.29
CA PHE A 29 -8.18 -11.36 -18.16
C PHE A 29 -8.91 -10.52 -19.20
N PHE A 30 -8.95 -9.19 -19.04
CA PHE A 30 -9.65 -8.33 -19.98
C PHE A 30 -8.64 -7.57 -20.87
N PHE A 31 -8.50 -8.04 -22.10
CA PHE A 31 -7.52 -7.53 -23.08
C PHE A 31 -7.65 -6.02 -23.39
N GLY A 32 -8.81 -5.43 -23.17
CA GLY A 32 -9.07 -4.01 -23.37
C GLY A 32 -8.75 -3.09 -22.19
N SER A 33 -8.36 -3.63 -21.02
CA SER A 33 -8.23 -2.82 -19.81
C SER A 33 -7.01 -1.86 -19.82
N PHE A 34 -6.00 -2.15 -20.63
CA PHE A 34 -4.81 -1.30 -20.81
C PHE A 34 -4.92 -0.31 -21.97
N THR A 35 -5.80 -0.59 -22.95
CA THR A 35 -5.92 0.21 -24.16
C THR A 35 -7.14 1.15 -24.18
N SER A 36 -8.19 0.85 -23.40
CA SER A 36 -9.34 1.73 -23.28
C SER A 36 -9.08 2.82 -22.26
N SER A 37 -8.96 4.05 -22.75
CA SER A 37 -8.91 5.24 -21.88
C SER A 37 -10.23 5.37 -21.14
N LEU A 38 -10.16 5.49 -19.81
CA LEU A 38 -11.33 5.72 -18.93
C LEU A 38 -12.04 7.05 -19.21
N THR A 39 -11.38 7.93 -19.94
CA THR A 39 -11.89 9.23 -20.38
C THR A 39 -12.68 9.16 -21.66
N ASP A 40 -12.66 8.03 -22.38
CA ASP A 40 -13.41 7.84 -23.60
C ASP A 40 -14.78 7.24 -23.30
N LEU A 41 -15.77 8.14 -23.19
CA LEU A 41 -17.18 7.80 -22.92
C LEU A 41 -17.81 6.92 -24.01
N SER A 42 -17.19 6.82 -25.19
CA SER A 42 -17.71 6.01 -26.29
C SER A 42 -17.44 4.51 -26.11
N THR A 43 -16.43 4.16 -25.34
CA THR A 43 -16.01 2.76 -25.09
C THR A 43 -16.27 2.28 -23.66
N ALA A 44 -16.57 3.20 -22.73
CA ALA A 44 -16.75 2.91 -21.31
C ALA A 44 -18.19 2.43 -21.03
N THR A 45 -18.37 1.15 -20.75
CA THR A 45 -19.62 0.64 -20.21
C THR A 45 -19.84 1.18 -18.78
N PRO A 46 -21.08 1.57 -18.38
CA PRO A 46 -21.34 2.08 -17.02
C PRO A 46 -20.85 1.15 -15.91
N MET A 47 -20.98 -0.15 -16.09
CA MET A 47 -20.49 -1.15 -15.14
C MET A 47 -18.96 -1.10 -15.00
N PHE A 48 -18.24 -0.87 -16.09
CA PHE A 48 -16.79 -0.74 -16.12
C PHE A 48 -16.33 0.52 -15.37
N PHE A 49 -17.03 1.63 -15.58
CA PHE A 49 -16.78 2.89 -14.87
C PHE A 49 -16.97 2.74 -13.36
N PHE A 50 -18.12 2.19 -12.91
CA PHE A 50 -18.39 2.04 -11.48
C PHE A 50 -17.40 1.11 -10.77
N THR A 51 -17.04 -0.02 -11.40
CA THR A 51 -16.02 -0.91 -10.82
C THR A 51 -14.69 -0.20 -10.67
N ARG A 52 -14.28 0.63 -11.63
CA ARG A 52 -13.02 1.37 -11.57
C ARG A 52 -13.04 2.45 -10.49
N VAL A 53 -14.15 3.16 -10.33
CA VAL A 53 -14.33 4.12 -9.24
C VAL A 53 -14.17 3.44 -7.88
N ILE A 54 -14.83 2.30 -7.67
CA ILE A 54 -14.73 1.55 -6.40
C ILE A 54 -13.28 1.12 -6.15
N THR A 55 -12.61 0.53 -7.13
CA THR A 55 -11.24 0.04 -6.96
C THR A 55 -10.22 1.16 -6.79
N HIS A 56 -10.51 2.35 -7.31
CA HIS A 56 -9.64 3.51 -7.11
C HIS A 56 -9.54 3.95 -5.64
N PHE A 57 -10.58 3.71 -4.85
CA PHE A 57 -10.55 3.99 -3.41
C PHE A 57 -9.75 2.96 -2.60
N CYS A 58 -9.44 1.80 -3.15
CA CYS A 58 -8.70 0.76 -2.43
C CYS A 58 -7.29 1.24 -2.01
N ALA A 59 -6.58 1.95 -2.89
CA ALA A 59 -5.24 2.44 -2.62
C ALA A 59 -5.20 3.46 -1.45
N PRO A 60 -6.01 4.54 -1.43
CA PRO A 60 -6.10 5.45 -0.30
C PRO A 60 -6.47 4.75 1.02
N VAL A 61 -7.39 3.79 0.98
CA VAL A 61 -7.78 3.04 2.18
C VAL A 61 -6.63 2.20 2.71
N PHE A 62 -5.82 1.55 1.86
CA PHE A 62 -4.63 0.82 2.28
C PHE A 62 -3.61 1.74 2.95
N VAL A 63 -3.34 2.91 2.37
CA VAL A 63 -2.42 3.89 2.96
C VAL A 63 -2.92 4.36 4.34
N LEU A 64 -4.21 4.67 4.44
CA LEU A 64 -4.84 5.07 5.71
C LEU A 64 -4.75 3.96 6.77
N LEU A 65 -5.09 2.73 6.42
CA LEU A 65 -5.01 1.58 7.34
C LEU A 65 -3.57 1.29 7.78
N THR A 66 -2.59 1.55 6.92
CA THR A 66 -1.18 1.43 7.26
C THR A 66 -0.77 2.49 8.28
N GLY A 67 -1.19 3.74 8.11
CA GLY A 67 -0.97 4.82 9.07
C GLY A 67 -1.61 4.54 10.43
N VAL A 68 -2.87 4.09 10.45
CA VAL A 68 -3.57 3.69 11.69
C VAL A 68 -2.83 2.56 12.39
N SER A 69 -2.30 1.59 11.65
CA SER A 69 -1.54 0.47 12.23
C SER A 69 -0.22 0.91 12.82
N ALA A 70 0.48 1.81 12.14
CA ALA A 70 1.72 2.41 12.65
C ALA A 70 1.46 3.18 13.95
N TYR A 71 0.38 3.95 14.01
CA TYR A 71 -0.03 4.66 15.21
C TYR A 71 -0.36 3.71 16.38
N LEU A 72 -1.18 2.68 16.14
CA LEU A 72 -1.55 1.69 17.15
C LEU A 72 -0.34 0.87 17.65
N TYR A 73 0.63 0.63 16.79
CA TYR A 73 1.89 0.00 17.20
C TYR A 73 2.72 0.96 18.05
N GLY A 74 2.86 2.21 17.62
CA GLY A 74 3.64 3.24 18.28
C GLY A 74 3.10 3.62 19.67
N SER A 75 1.77 3.55 19.87
CA SER A 75 1.14 3.81 21.17
C SER A 75 1.53 2.79 22.26
N LYS A 76 2.04 1.62 21.86
CA LYS A 76 2.41 0.50 22.75
C LYS A 76 3.92 0.28 22.87
N LYS A 77 4.72 1.02 22.12
CA LYS A 77 6.15 0.81 21.99
C LYS A 77 6.93 2.12 22.10
N ASN A 78 8.23 2.00 22.42
CA ASN A 78 9.13 3.16 22.42
C ASN A 78 9.30 3.70 20.99
N LYS A 79 9.52 5.02 20.88
CA LYS A 79 9.70 5.72 19.60
C LYS A 79 10.84 5.12 18.76
N ASN A 80 11.95 4.72 19.42
CA ASN A 80 13.08 4.07 18.73
C ASN A 80 12.69 2.72 18.12
N GLU A 81 11.90 1.92 18.82
CA GLU A 81 11.40 0.64 18.31
C GLU A 81 10.42 0.86 17.15
N LEU A 82 9.57 1.89 17.25
CA LEU A 82 8.66 2.27 16.18
C LEU A 82 9.42 2.69 14.93
N SER A 83 10.42 3.56 15.05
CA SER A 83 11.25 4.00 13.93
C SER A 83 11.92 2.82 13.22
N LYS A 84 12.60 1.94 13.97
CA LYS A 84 13.23 0.73 13.41
C LYS A 84 12.23 -0.19 12.73
N PHE A 85 11.05 -0.38 13.32
CA PHE A 85 9.99 -1.20 12.73
C PHE A 85 9.50 -0.64 11.39
N LEU A 86 9.22 0.66 11.34
CA LEU A 86 8.77 1.34 10.13
C LEU A 86 9.84 1.31 9.03
N PHE A 87 11.10 1.56 9.40
CA PHE A 87 12.22 1.51 8.48
C PHE A 87 12.38 0.14 7.83
N THR A 88 12.46 -0.91 8.65
CA THR A 88 12.61 -2.28 8.14
C THR A 88 11.44 -2.69 7.25
N ARG A 89 10.20 -2.36 7.65
CA ARG A 89 9.00 -2.67 6.87
C ARG A 89 8.96 -1.87 5.56
N GLY A 90 9.34 -0.59 5.60
CA GLY A 90 9.38 0.26 4.41
C GLY A 90 10.36 -0.27 3.36
N ILE A 91 11.59 -0.61 3.75
CA ILE A 91 12.58 -1.20 2.84
C ILE A 91 12.08 -2.53 2.27
N TRP A 92 11.51 -3.39 3.13
CA TRP A 92 11.01 -4.69 2.70
C TRP A 92 9.89 -4.56 1.68
N LEU A 93 8.95 -3.62 1.86
CA LEU A 93 7.87 -3.38 0.90
C LEU A 93 8.39 -2.85 -0.45
N ILE A 94 9.37 -1.94 -0.43
CA ILE A 94 10.00 -1.44 -1.65
C ILE A 94 10.72 -2.58 -2.39
N PHE A 95 11.44 -3.42 -1.66
CA PHE A 95 12.11 -4.59 -2.24
C PHE A 95 11.10 -5.54 -2.89
N LEU A 96 10.01 -5.87 -2.19
CA LEU A 96 8.95 -6.72 -2.74
C LEU A 96 8.33 -6.14 -4.00
N GLU A 97 8.09 -4.83 -4.04
CA GLU A 97 7.53 -4.18 -5.22
C GLU A 97 8.47 -4.25 -6.41
N ILE A 98 9.73 -3.86 -6.23
CA ILE A 98 10.68 -3.77 -7.34
C ILE A 98 11.06 -5.14 -7.88
N ILE A 99 11.33 -6.12 -6.99
CA ILE A 99 11.85 -7.42 -7.40
C ILE A 99 10.71 -8.40 -7.67
N VAL A 100 9.82 -8.61 -6.68
CA VAL A 100 8.83 -9.70 -6.76
C VAL A 100 7.64 -9.29 -7.59
N ASN A 101 7.05 -8.12 -7.32
CA ASN A 101 5.82 -7.71 -7.99
C ASN A 101 6.05 -7.39 -9.46
N ASN A 102 7.11 -6.67 -9.81
CA ASN A 102 7.44 -6.41 -11.21
C ASN A 102 7.78 -7.68 -11.97
N PHE A 103 8.56 -8.59 -11.38
CA PHE A 103 8.85 -9.88 -12.03
C PHE A 103 7.57 -10.69 -12.26
N LEU A 104 6.69 -10.79 -11.27
CA LEU A 104 5.43 -11.54 -11.40
C LEU A 104 4.44 -10.91 -12.40
N TRP A 105 4.51 -9.58 -12.57
CA TRP A 105 3.62 -8.86 -13.46
C TRP A 105 4.04 -8.97 -14.93
N PHE A 106 5.33 -8.88 -15.21
CA PHE A 106 5.84 -8.83 -16.57
C PHE A 106 6.53 -10.13 -17.02
N PHE A 107 6.92 -11.00 -16.08
CA PHE A 107 7.75 -12.18 -16.35
C PHE A 107 9.03 -11.85 -17.12
N ASP A 108 9.52 -10.62 -16.98
CA ASP A 108 10.72 -10.11 -17.65
C ASP A 108 11.88 -10.02 -16.68
N PRO A 109 12.92 -10.91 -16.83
CA PRO A 109 14.11 -10.86 -15.99
C PRO A 109 15.02 -9.66 -16.30
N SER A 110 14.80 -8.97 -17.42
CA SER A 110 15.59 -7.79 -17.82
C SER A 110 15.13 -6.50 -17.15
N PHE A 111 13.96 -6.53 -16.46
CA PHE A 111 13.36 -5.34 -15.83
C PHE A 111 13.25 -4.14 -16.80
N SER A 112 12.92 -4.40 -18.05
CA SER A 112 12.81 -3.38 -19.09
C SER A 112 11.72 -2.34 -18.80
N MET A 113 10.71 -2.72 -18.00
CA MET A 113 9.64 -1.83 -17.54
C MET A 113 9.44 -2.03 -16.04
N ILE A 114 9.45 -0.94 -15.28
CA ILE A 114 9.20 -0.95 -13.82
C ILE A 114 7.88 -0.26 -13.56
N LEU A 115 6.93 -1.00 -12.99
CA LEU A 115 5.64 -0.50 -12.56
C LEU A 115 5.67 -0.27 -11.05
N LEU A 116 5.56 0.98 -10.64
CA LEU A 116 5.48 1.36 -9.22
C LEU A 116 4.02 1.49 -8.81
N GLN A 117 3.58 0.61 -7.92
CA GLN A 117 2.20 0.54 -7.47
C GLN A 117 2.04 1.02 -6.02
N VAL A 118 0.90 0.69 -5.41
CA VAL A 118 0.53 1.12 -4.05
C VAL A 118 1.51 0.63 -2.99
N ILE A 119 2.09 -0.56 -3.14
CA ILE A 119 3.02 -1.14 -2.17
C ILE A 119 4.29 -0.29 -2.05
N TRP A 120 4.81 0.22 -3.19
CA TRP A 120 5.93 1.15 -3.20
C TRP A 120 5.60 2.45 -2.46
N ALA A 121 4.42 3.03 -2.72
CA ALA A 121 3.98 4.27 -2.06
C ALA A 121 3.84 4.08 -0.53
N ILE A 122 3.30 2.94 -0.09
CA ILE A 122 3.21 2.59 1.33
C ILE A 122 4.61 2.43 1.93
N GLY A 123 5.52 1.72 1.24
CA GLY A 123 6.89 1.53 1.68
C GLY A 123 7.63 2.84 1.86
N PHE A 124 7.53 3.75 0.88
CA PHE A 124 8.13 5.07 0.95
C PHE A 124 7.52 5.93 2.07
N GLY A 125 6.20 5.89 2.23
CA GLY A 125 5.50 6.56 3.33
C GLY A 125 5.97 6.08 4.70
N MET A 126 6.20 4.77 4.86
CA MET A 126 6.76 4.21 6.09
C MET A 126 8.21 4.68 6.37
N LEU A 127 9.05 4.77 5.33
CA LEU A 127 10.41 5.30 5.48
C LEU A 127 10.40 6.76 5.90
N PHE A 128 9.56 7.57 5.26
CA PHE A 128 9.40 8.97 5.60
C PHE A 128 8.92 9.16 7.05
N LEU A 129 7.92 8.40 7.45
CA LEU A 129 7.42 8.42 8.84
C LEU A 129 8.47 7.96 9.84
N SER A 130 9.27 6.95 9.49
CA SER A 130 10.40 6.49 10.31
C SER A 130 11.41 7.60 10.55
N ALA A 131 11.77 8.35 9.51
CA ALA A 131 12.71 9.47 9.61
C ALA A 131 12.15 10.60 10.51
N LEU A 132 10.87 10.93 10.37
CA LEU A 132 10.21 11.93 11.22
C LEU A 132 10.19 11.51 12.70
N VAL A 133 9.84 10.25 12.97
CA VAL A 133 9.83 9.72 14.35
C VAL A 133 11.23 9.72 14.93
N TYR A 134 12.25 9.37 14.15
CA TYR A 134 13.64 9.40 14.59
C TYR A 134 14.10 10.83 14.92
N GLN A 135 13.79 11.81 14.09
CA GLN A 135 14.11 13.22 14.38
C GLN A 135 13.47 13.71 15.69
N LEU A 136 12.22 13.34 15.93
CA LEU A 136 11.54 13.69 17.20
C LEU A 136 12.23 13.07 18.42
N VAL A 137 12.85 11.90 18.29
CA VAL A 137 13.64 11.26 19.36
C VAL A 137 14.92 12.03 19.61
N VAL A 138 15.66 12.37 18.54
CA VAL A 138 16.93 13.11 18.65
C VAL A 138 16.70 14.48 19.29
N VAL A 139 15.72 15.24 18.81
CA VAL A 139 15.40 16.58 19.38
C VAL A 139 14.97 16.51 20.85
N GLN A 140 14.31 15.42 21.28
CA GLN A 140 13.99 15.25 22.70
C GLN A 140 15.22 14.94 23.55
N HIS A 141 16.21 14.23 23.00
CA HIS A 141 17.44 13.87 23.72
C HIS A 141 18.37 15.08 23.93
N ASP A 142 18.40 16.01 22.96
CA ASP A 142 19.25 17.22 23.02
C ASP A 142 18.70 18.29 23.98
N LYS A 143 17.50 18.12 24.51
CA LYS A 143 16.86 19.07 25.46
C LYS A 143 17.04 18.72 26.93
N PHE A 144 17.72 17.63 27.23
CA PHE A 144 18.07 17.18 28.58
C PHE A 144 19.58 17.01 28.73
#